data_a414aea68a22e8be8586d1531ac353b4
#
_entry.id   a414aea68a22e8be8586d1531ac353b4
#
_cell.length_a   1.000
_cell.length_b   1.000
_cell.length_c   1.000
_cell.angle_alpha   90.00
_cell.angle_beta   90.00
_cell.angle_gamma   90.00
#
_symmetry.space_group_name_H-M   'P 1'
#
loop_
_entity.id
_entity.type
_entity.pdbx_description
1 polymer ?
#
loop_
_entity_poly.entity_id
_entity_poly.type
_entity_poly.pdbx_seq_one_letter_code
_entity_poly.pdbx_strand_id
1 'polypeptide(L)'
;MKKTNIELNSITTFHSNKLLDLIKYGEKIFSGKSISNGKQEIQWFLQKKLSLSLTTIQLNHKKELKNREKQKFLLFIKRRICGEPFQYIINTTTFYGKDFFVNPSVLIPRPETELIIAIALKAGPYKRALDIGTGAGNLAIILALNNIAQHVEGLDICSKALEVAKYNC
;
A
#
# COMPACT_ATOMS: atom_id res chain seq x y z
N MET A 1 9.24 -26.11 7.26
CA MET A 1 8.33 -26.02 6.12
C MET A 1 6.93 -26.63 6.32
N LYS A 2 6.69 -27.70 7.12
CA LYS A 2 5.37 -28.33 7.30
C LYS A 2 4.36 -27.51 8.16
N LYS A 3 4.80 -26.71 9.13
CA LYS A 3 3.91 -25.87 9.96
C LYS A 3 3.23 -24.72 9.19
N THR A 4 3.89 -24.17 8.18
CA THR A 4 3.38 -23.05 7.40
C THR A 4 2.21 -23.44 6.49
N ASN A 5 2.18 -24.68 6.00
CA ASN A 5 1.11 -25.17 5.11
C ASN A 5 -0.22 -25.45 5.85
N ILE A 6 -0.17 -25.88 7.10
CA ILE A 6 -1.37 -26.14 7.92
C ILE A 6 -2.05 -24.82 8.28
N GLU A 7 -1.28 -23.79 8.64
CA GLU A 7 -1.82 -22.45 8.93
C GLU A 7 -2.43 -21.79 7.68
N LEU A 8 -1.84 -21.97 6.50
CA LEU A 8 -2.35 -21.40 5.24
C LEU A 8 -3.69 -22.03 4.82
N ASN A 9 -3.92 -23.31 5.08
CA ASN A 9 -5.19 -23.98 4.79
C ASN A 9 -6.30 -23.57 5.79
N SER A 10 -5.97 -23.30 7.06
CA SER A 10 -6.94 -22.86 8.06
C SER A 10 -7.47 -21.43 7.80
N ILE A 11 -6.68 -20.57 7.13
CA ILE A 11 -7.12 -19.21 6.78
C ILE A 11 -8.30 -19.24 5.81
N THR A 12 -8.34 -20.20 4.90
CA THR A 12 -9.41 -20.30 3.88
C THR A 12 -10.72 -20.88 4.45
N THR A 13 -10.70 -21.48 5.64
CA THR A 13 -11.86 -22.15 6.27
C THR A 13 -12.57 -21.32 7.33
N PHE A 14 -12.25 -20.04 7.47
CA PHE A 14 -12.95 -19.18 8.43
C PHE A 14 -14.42 -18.99 8.03
N HIS A 15 -15.35 -19.38 8.92
CA HIS A 15 -16.77 -19.50 8.56
C HIS A 15 -17.59 -18.23 8.76
N SER A 16 -17.23 -17.37 9.73
CA SER A 16 -18.01 -16.15 9.99
C SER A 16 -17.87 -15.11 8.86
N ASN A 17 -18.97 -14.43 8.57
CA ASN A 17 -19.01 -13.25 7.68
C ASN A 17 -19.08 -11.93 8.47
N LYS A 18 -19.21 -11.99 9.81
CA LYS A 18 -19.27 -10.79 10.64
C LYS A 18 -17.95 -10.04 10.60
N LEU A 19 -18.01 -8.75 10.32
CA LEU A 19 -16.84 -7.88 10.22
C LEU A 19 -15.97 -7.94 11.48
N LEU A 20 -16.59 -7.90 12.65
CA LEU A 20 -15.86 -7.96 13.94
C LEU A 20 -15.07 -9.26 14.10
N ASP A 21 -15.66 -10.40 13.72
CA ASP A 21 -15.00 -11.70 13.83
C ASP A 21 -13.81 -11.80 12.88
N LEU A 22 -13.95 -11.26 11.67
CA LEU A 22 -12.88 -11.20 10.66
C LEU A 22 -11.73 -10.30 11.12
N ILE A 23 -12.02 -9.14 11.72
CA ILE A 23 -11.00 -8.24 12.27
C ILE A 23 -10.23 -8.96 13.39
N LYS A 24 -10.94 -9.51 14.39
CA LYS A 24 -10.30 -10.24 15.51
C LYS A 24 -9.46 -11.42 15.02
N TYR A 25 -9.94 -12.14 14.02
CA TYR A 25 -9.22 -13.24 13.40
C TYR A 25 -7.93 -12.77 12.75
N GLY A 26 -7.97 -11.70 11.94
CA GLY A 26 -6.80 -11.11 11.31
C GLY A 26 -5.78 -10.58 12.32
N GLU A 27 -6.23 -9.87 13.36
CA GLU A 27 -5.38 -9.36 14.44
C GLU A 27 -4.65 -10.50 15.18
N LYS A 28 -5.35 -11.59 15.51
CA LYS A 28 -4.76 -12.77 16.14
C LYS A 28 -3.65 -13.38 15.26
N ILE A 29 -3.89 -13.53 13.96
CA ILE A 29 -2.91 -14.09 13.03
C ILE A 29 -1.68 -13.17 12.94
N PHE A 30 -1.89 -11.86 12.77
CA PHE A 30 -0.80 -10.90 12.63
C PHE A 30 0.06 -10.79 13.89
N SER A 31 -0.55 -10.84 15.08
CA SER A 31 0.18 -10.91 16.35
C SER A 31 1.04 -12.17 16.43
N GLY A 32 0.52 -13.32 16.02
CA GLY A 32 1.28 -14.58 15.99
C GLY A 32 2.43 -14.61 14.97
N LYS A 33 2.46 -13.68 14.01
CA LYS A 33 3.54 -13.51 13.01
C LYS A 33 4.39 -12.27 13.25
N SER A 34 4.27 -11.64 14.41
CA SER A 34 5.02 -10.42 14.80
C SER A 34 4.88 -9.26 13.81
N ILE A 35 3.69 -9.12 13.17
CA ILE A 35 3.37 -7.96 12.34
C ILE A 35 2.91 -6.84 13.26
N SER A 36 3.82 -5.93 13.62
CA SER A 36 3.62 -4.89 14.63
C SER A 36 2.45 -3.95 14.32
N ASN A 37 2.25 -3.60 13.05
CA ASN A 37 1.20 -2.67 12.60
C ASN A 37 -0.06 -3.39 12.12
N GLY A 38 -0.26 -4.67 12.47
CA GLY A 38 -1.30 -5.52 11.92
C GLY A 38 -2.73 -4.96 12.05
N LYS A 39 -3.06 -4.37 13.20
CA LYS A 39 -4.36 -3.72 13.42
C LYS A 39 -4.60 -2.54 12.47
N GLN A 40 -3.59 -1.70 12.28
CA GLN A 40 -3.65 -0.55 11.39
C GLN A 40 -3.74 -0.98 9.93
N GLU A 41 -2.97 -2.00 9.52
CA GLU A 41 -3.01 -2.55 8.16
C GLU A 41 -4.39 -3.15 7.84
N ILE A 42 -5.02 -3.85 8.79
CA ILE A 42 -6.40 -4.37 8.65
C ILE A 42 -7.37 -3.21 8.42
N GLN A 43 -7.32 -2.17 9.26
CA GLN A 43 -8.19 -1.01 9.12
C GLN A 43 -8.02 -0.34 7.75
N TRP A 44 -6.79 -0.08 7.32
CA TRP A 44 -6.50 0.52 6.01
C TRP A 44 -6.95 -0.36 4.85
N PHE A 45 -6.77 -1.69 4.95
CA PHE A 45 -7.26 -2.61 3.93
C PHE A 45 -8.80 -2.52 3.79
N LEU A 46 -9.52 -2.54 4.89
CA LEU A 46 -10.97 -2.43 4.91
C LEU A 46 -11.45 -1.10 4.29
N GLN A 47 -10.75 0.00 4.58
CA GLN A 47 -11.06 1.31 4.00
C GLN A 47 -10.72 1.37 2.50
N LYS A 48 -9.48 1.06 2.12
CA LYS A 48 -8.97 1.26 0.74
C LYS A 48 -9.47 0.20 -0.25
N LYS A 49 -9.66 -1.06 0.17
CA LYS A 49 -10.03 -2.17 -0.72
C LYS A 49 -11.48 -2.63 -0.63
N LEU A 50 -12.14 -2.37 0.49
CA LEU A 50 -13.56 -2.70 0.68
C LEU A 50 -14.43 -1.44 0.83
N SER A 51 -13.84 -0.25 0.76
CA SER A 51 -14.53 1.04 0.82
C SER A 51 -15.41 1.21 2.07
N LEU A 52 -14.99 0.61 3.19
CA LEU A 52 -15.71 0.75 4.46
C LEU A 52 -15.28 2.04 5.15
N SER A 53 -16.24 2.80 5.67
CA SER A 53 -15.95 3.97 6.49
C SER A 53 -15.33 3.57 7.84
N LEU A 54 -14.52 4.45 8.42
CA LEU A 54 -13.95 4.26 9.75
C LEU A 54 -15.03 3.99 10.79
N THR A 55 -16.13 4.76 10.75
CA THR A 55 -17.29 4.58 11.61
C THR A 55 -17.89 3.17 11.49
N THR A 56 -18.03 2.65 10.27
CA THR A 56 -18.52 1.28 10.06
C THR A 56 -17.59 0.24 10.67
N ILE A 57 -16.28 0.42 10.51
CA ILE A 57 -15.27 -0.51 11.04
C ILE A 57 -15.30 -0.52 12.58
N GLN A 58 -15.43 0.64 13.20
CA GLN A 58 -15.34 0.79 14.67
C GLN A 58 -16.65 0.52 15.40
N LEU A 59 -17.79 0.91 14.83
CA LEU A 59 -19.07 0.93 15.56
C LEU A 59 -20.09 -0.09 15.05
N ASN A 60 -19.99 -0.56 13.81
CA ASN A 60 -21.00 -1.47 13.26
C ASN A 60 -20.62 -2.94 13.46
N HIS A 61 -20.71 -3.41 14.71
CA HIS A 61 -20.39 -4.79 15.08
C HIS A 61 -21.28 -5.86 14.42
N LYS A 62 -22.47 -5.48 13.91
CA LYS A 62 -23.41 -6.39 13.23
C LYS A 62 -23.18 -6.45 11.72
N LYS A 63 -22.29 -5.60 11.17
CA LYS A 63 -21.98 -5.60 9.74
C LYS A 63 -21.45 -6.95 9.30
N GLU A 64 -22.03 -7.50 8.24
CA GLU A 64 -21.52 -8.68 7.55
C GLU A 64 -20.90 -8.28 6.22
N LEU A 65 -19.80 -8.95 5.89
CA LEU A 65 -19.17 -8.84 4.58
C LEU A 65 -19.82 -9.82 3.60
N LYS A 66 -19.96 -9.40 2.34
CA LYS A 66 -20.33 -10.31 1.26
C LYS A 66 -19.23 -11.36 1.08
N ASN A 67 -19.56 -12.54 0.59
CA ASN A 67 -18.57 -13.61 0.38
C ASN A 67 -17.36 -13.15 -0.42
N ARG A 68 -17.53 -12.33 -1.46
CA ARG A 68 -16.43 -11.77 -2.25
C ARG A 68 -15.51 -10.84 -1.44
N GLU A 69 -16.08 -10.04 -0.55
CA GLU A 69 -15.32 -9.14 0.33
C GLU A 69 -14.54 -9.92 1.37
N LYS A 70 -15.18 -10.92 1.98
CA LYS A 70 -14.53 -11.87 2.89
C LYS A 70 -13.35 -12.56 2.21
N GLN A 71 -13.52 -13.09 1.00
CA GLN A 71 -12.43 -13.73 0.27
C GLN A 71 -11.26 -12.79 0.00
N LYS A 72 -11.53 -11.53 -0.38
CA LYS A 72 -10.49 -10.51 -0.52
C LYS A 72 -9.74 -10.27 0.80
N PHE A 73 -10.46 -10.20 1.92
CA PHE A 73 -9.87 -10.02 3.24
C PHE A 73 -8.98 -11.21 3.64
N LEU A 74 -9.46 -12.44 3.47
CA LEU A 74 -8.67 -13.63 3.79
C LEU A 74 -7.43 -13.76 2.89
N LEU A 75 -7.55 -13.39 1.61
CA LEU A 75 -6.41 -13.34 0.69
C LEU A 75 -5.38 -12.28 1.13
N PHE A 76 -5.81 -11.11 1.59
CA PHE A 76 -4.92 -10.10 2.16
C PHE A 76 -4.13 -10.66 3.34
N ILE A 77 -4.82 -11.28 4.32
CA ILE A 77 -4.15 -11.90 5.47
C ILE A 77 -3.11 -12.92 5.00
N LYS A 78 -3.48 -13.81 4.06
CA LYS A 78 -2.58 -14.83 3.50
C LYS A 78 -1.34 -14.21 2.84
N ARG A 79 -1.51 -13.23 1.95
CA ARG A 79 -0.41 -12.55 1.27
C ARG A 79 0.53 -11.88 2.28
N ARG A 80 -0.05 -11.20 3.27
CA ARG A 80 0.71 -10.45 4.27
C ARG A 80 1.56 -11.34 5.17
N ILE A 81 1.05 -12.48 5.62
CA ILE A 81 1.84 -13.44 6.43
C ILE A 81 2.87 -14.21 5.61
N CYS A 82 2.75 -14.24 4.28
CA CYS A 82 3.78 -14.74 3.38
C CYS A 82 4.91 -13.71 3.14
N GLY A 83 4.89 -12.56 3.82
CA GLY A 83 5.94 -11.55 3.76
C GLY A 83 5.73 -10.48 2.69
N GLU A 84 4.59 -10.50 1.96
CA GLU A 84 4.33 -9.48 0.96
C GLU A 84 4.12 -8.11 1.62
N PRO A 85 4.79 -7.04 1.17
CA PRO A 85 4.59 -5.68 1.69
C PRO A 85 3.14 -5.24 1.57
N PHE A 86 2.63 -4.60 2.62
CA PHE A 86 1.24 -4.13 2.67
C PHE A 86 0.89 -3.22 1.50
N GLN A 87 1.79 -2.31 1.12
CA GLN A 87 1.60 -1.37 0.02
C GLN A 87 1.36 -2.07 -1.33
N TYR A 88 2.03 -3.19 -1.59
CA TYR A 88 1.78 -3.97 -2.81
C TYR A 88 0.43 -4.70 -2.75
N ILE A 89 -0.02 -5.12 -1.56
CA ILE A 89 -1.33 -5.77 -1.41
C ILE A 89 -2.45 -4.78 -1.70
N ILE A 90 -2.31 -3.54 -1.21
CA ILE A 90 -3.30 -2.49 -1.44
C ILE A 90 -3.05 -1.68 -2.73
N ASN A 91 -1.92 -1.92 -3.41
CA ASN A 91 -1.47 -1.21 -4.61
C ASN A 91 -1.41 0.31 -4.45
N THR A 92 -1.08 0.78 -3.25
CA THR A 92 -0.94 2.21 -3.02
C THR A 92 0.02 2.50 -1.88
N THR A 93 0.68 3.64 -1.96
CA THR A 93 1.48 4.23 -0.90
C THR A 93 1.30 5.73 -0.93
N THR A 94 1.46 6.38 0.22
CA THR A 94 1.45 7.84 0.28
C THR A 94 2.89 8.35 0.27
N PHE A 95 3.17 9.35 -0.56
CA PHE A 95 4.45 10.03 -0.63
C PHE A 95 4.19 11.54 -0.79
N TYR A 96 4.77 12.35 0.04
CA TYR A 96 4.60 13.81 0.08
C TYR A 96 3.11 14.23 0.07
N GLY A 97 2.28 13.54 0.85
CA GLY A 97 0.84 13.80 0.96
C GLY A 97 -0.01 13.39 -0.25
N LYS A 98 0.56 12.71 -1.25
CA LYS A 98 -0.15 12.20 -2.42
C LYS A 98 -0.14 10.67 -2.44
N ASP A 99 -1.22 10.06 -2.87
CA ASP A 99 -1.30 8.60 -3.06
C ASP A 99 -0.71 8.22 -4.42
N PHE A 100 0.19 7.25 -4.43
CA PHE A 100 0.83 6.67 -5.62
C PHE A 100 0.46 5.21 -5.77
N PHE A 101 0.12 4.78 -6.96
CA PHE A 101 0.02 3.37 -7.30
C PHE A 101 1.40 2.71 -7.25
N VAL A 102 1.49 1.54 -6.62
CA VAL A 102 2.71 0.73 -6.54
C VAL A 102 2.39 -0.75 -6.73
N ASN A 103 3.31 -1.46 -7.33
CA ASN A 103 3.29 -2.91 -7.49
C ASN A 103 4.73 -3.46 -7.39
N PRO A 104 4.95 -4.79 -7.44
CA PRO A 104 6.29 -5.36 -7.32
C PRO A 104 7.31 -4.95 -8.40
N SER A 105 6.92 -4.19 -9.42
CA SER A 105 7.84 -3.68 -10.44
C SER A 105 8.57 -2.41 -10.02
N VAL A 106 8.17 -1.77 -8.92
CA VAL A 106 8.78 -0.53 -8.41
C VAL A 106 9.13 -0.66 -6.94
N LEU A 107 10.15 0.05 -6.50
CA LEU A 107 10.43 0.19 -5.09
C LEU A 107 9.31 1.01 -4.42
N ILE A 108 8.84 0.57 -3.25
CA ILE A 108 7.94 1.38 -2.43
C ILE A 108 8.67 2.66 -2.02
N PRO A 109 8.15 3.84 -2.35
CA PRO A 109 8.76 5.11 -1.98
C PRO A 109 9.11 5.18 -0.49
N ARG A 110 10.32 5.64 -0.18
CA ARG A 110 10.81 5.74 1.19
C ARG A 110 10.56 7.14 1.74
N PRO A 111 10.17 7.31 3.02
CA PRO A 111 9.96 8.62 3.64
C PRO A 111 11.20 9.53 3.57
N GLU A 112 12.40 8.96 3.65
CA GLU A 112 13.67 9.69 3.58
C GLU A 112 13.84 10.41 2.24
N THR A 113 13.24 9.89 1.16
CA THR A 113 13.27 10.51 -0.17
C THR A 113 12.51 11.85 -0.20
N GLU A 114 11.58 12.09 0.71
CA GLU A 114 10.86 13.36 0.83
C GLU A 114 11.81 14.53 1.21
N LEU A 115 12.95 14.24 1.85
CA LEU A 115 13.97 15.25 2.15
C LEU A 115 14.53 15.88 0.87
N ILE A 116 14.61 15.15 -0.23
CA ILE A 116 15.07 15.68 -1.53
C ILE A 116 14.13 16.79 -1.99
N ILE A 117 12.82 16.59 -1.83
CA ILE A 117 11.81 17.62 -2.18
C ILE A 117 12.04 18.89 -1.33
N ALA A 118 12.23 18.72 -0.02
CA ALA A 118 12.43 19.84 0.89
C ALA A 118 13.71 20.65 0.55
N ILE A 119 14.79 19.96 0.15
CA ILE A 119 16.04 20.59 -0.30
C ILE A 119 15.82 21.31 -1.63
N ALA A 120 15.16 20.65 -2.60
CA ALA A 120 14.92 21.20 -3.93
C ALA A 120 14.02 22.45 -3.88
N LEU A 121 13.02 22.49 -2.99
CA LEU A 121 12.18 23.67 -2.77
C LEU A 121 12.97 24.87 -2.26
N LYS A 122 14.00 24.66 -1.43
CA LYS A 122 14.84 25.76 -0.89
C LYS A 122 15.83 26.30 -1.93
N ALA A 123 16.29 25.44 -2.84
CA ALA A 123 17.35 25.78 -3.79
C ALA A 123 16.84 26.20 -5.18
N GLY A 124 15.59 25.86 -5.52
CA GLY A 124 14.95 26.20 -6.79
C GLY A 124 14.38 27.63 -6.86
N PRO A 125 13.64 27.96 -7.94
CA PRO A 125 13.20 27.08 -9.00
C PRO A 125 14.28 26.72 -10.04
N TYR A 126 14.13 25.55 -10.67
CA TYR A 126 15.05 25.08 -11.72
C TYR A 126 14.39 25.15 -13.10
N LYS A 127 15.21 25.26 -14.17
CA LYS A 127 14.70 25.16 -15.54
C LYS A 127 14.34 23.72 -15.90
N ARG A 128 15.19 22.76 -15.50
CA ARG A 128 15.02 21.33 -15.79
C ARG A 128 15.44 20.49 -14.60
N ALA A 129 14.73 19.38 -14.38
CA ALA A 129 15.08 18.33 -13.43
C ALA A 129 15.01 16.97 -14.12
N LEU A 130 15.91 16.08 -13.77
CA LEU A 130 15.97 14.71 -14.25
C LEU A 130 16.01 13.76 -13.03
N ASP A 131 15.03 12.86 -12.97
CA ASP A 131 14.93 11.80 -11.95
C ASP A 131 15.43 10.48 -12.56
N ILE A 132 16.62 10.03 -12.17
CA ILE A 132 17.24 8.81 -12.70
C ILE A 132 16.90 7.66 -11.75
N GLY A 133 16.25 6.61 -12.28
CA GLY A 133 15.68 5.53 -11.48
C GLY A 133 14.33 5.95 -10.88
N THR A 134 13.48 6.57 -11.68
CA THR A 134 12.23 7.21 -11.22
C THR A 134 11.23 6.25 -10.57
N GLY A 135 11.34 4.94 -10.83
CA GLY A 135 10.47 3.93 -10.21
C GLY A 135 8.99 4.21 -10.44
N ALA A 136 8.26 4.51 -9.37
CA ALA A 136 6.84 4.86 -9.43
C ALA A 136 6.59 6.30 -9.93
N GLY A 137 7.62 7.07 -10.25
CA GLY A 137 7.52 8.46 -10.69
C GLY A 137 7.29 9.46 -9.54
N ASN A 138 7.32 9.00 -8.29
CA ASN A 138 6.91 9.79 -7.13
C ASN A 138 7.74 11.08 -6.95
N LEU A 139 9.07 11.00 -7.12
CA LEU A 139 9.92 12.19 -6.99
C LEU A 139 9.68 13.16 -8.16
N ALA A 140 9.76 12.67 -9.41
CA ALA A 140 9.53 13.48 -10.59
C ALA A 140 8.16 14.20 -10.58
N ILE A 141 7.11 13.45 -10.24
CA ILE A 141 5.73 13.98 -10.16
C ILE A 141 5.62 15.07 -9.09
N ILE A 142 6.16 14.86 -7.88
CA ILE A 142 6.10 15.86 -6.81
C ILE A 142 6.92 17.11 -7.18
N LEU A 143 8.09 16.97 -7.83
CA LEU A 143 8.86 18.11 -8.33
C LEU A 143 8.03 18.96 -9.32
N ALA A 144 7.32 18.29 -10.24
CA ALA A 144 6.46 18.97 -11.21
C ALA A 144 5.25 19.65 -10.55
N LEU A 145 4.52 18.93 -9.70
CA LEU A 145 3.33 19.44 -9.00
C LEU A 145 3.61 20.66 -8.11
N ASN A 146 4.80 20.77 -7.57
CA ASN A 146 5.21 21.91 -6.74
C ASN A 146 5.94 22.99 -7.53
N ASN A 147 5.98 22.92 -8.86
CA ASN A 147 6.66 23.89 -9.74
C ASN A 147 8.14 24.11 -9.35
N ILE A 148 8.81 23.05 -8.85
CA ILE A 148 10.21 23.09 -8.47
C ILE A 148 11.12 23.18 -9.71
N ALA A 149 10.67 22.60 -10.81
CA ALA A 149 11.30 22.74 -12.11
C ALA A 149 10.26 22.96 -13.22
N GLN A 150 10.64 23.74 -14.25
CA GLN A 150 9.75 24.01 -15.40
C GLN A 150 9.53 22.77 -16.28
N HIS A 151 10.57 21.93 -16.40
CA HIS A 151 10.52 20.65 -17.11
C HIS A 151 11.09 19.57 -16.21
N VAL A 152 10.34 18.49 -16.03
CA VAL A 152 10.76 17.33 -15.23
C VAL A 152 10.69 16.08 -16.09
N GLU A 153 11.77 15.33 -16.11
CA GLU A 153 11.87 14.06 -16.83
C GLU A 153 12.21 12.94 -15.82
N GLY A 154 11.59 11.77 -15.99
CA GLY A 154 11.89 10.57 -15.22
C GLY A 154 12.44 9.48 -16.13
N LEU A 155 13.55 8.86 -15.75
CA LEU A 155 14.14 7.72 -16.45
C LEU A 155 14.16 6.50 -15.53
N ASP A 156 13.96 5.32 -16.12
CA ASP A 156 14.15 4.05 -15.45
C ASP A 156 14.62 2.99 -16.45
N ILE A 157 15.48 2.08 -16.01
CA ILE A 157 15.93 0.96 -16.85
C ILE A 157 14.83 -0.10 -17.02
N CYS A 158 13.88 -0.16 -16.07
CA CYS A 158 12.79 -1.11 -16.04
C CYS A 158 11.55 -0.53 -16.77
N SER A 159 11.20 -1.07 -17.92
CA SER A 159 10.01 -0.64 -18.68
C SER A 159 8.72 -0.77 -17.86
N LYS A 160 8.59 -1.80 -17.01
CA LYS A 160 7.43 -1.98 -16.13
C LYS A 160 7.35 -0.90 -15.04
N ALA A 161 8.49 -0.37 -14.60
CA ALA A 161 8.51 0.76 -13.68
C ALA A 161 8.01 2.03 -14.39
N LEU A 162 8.43 2.27 -15.65
CA LEU A 162 7.92 3.38 -16.45
C LEU A 162 6.40 3.29 -16.72
N GLU A 163 5.83 2.08 -16.86
CA GLU A 163 4.38 1.90 -16.94
C GLU A 163 3.68 2.36 -15.64
N VAL A 164 4.26 2.03 -14.48
CA VAL A 164 3.75 2.49 -13.18
C VAL A 164 3.87 4.00 -13.05
N ALA A 165 5.02 4.58 -13.42
CA ALA A 165 5.22 6.03 -13.40
C ALA A 165 4.20 6.76 -14.30
N LYS A 166 3.97 6.27 -15.51
CA LYS A 166 2.96 6.81 -16.44
C LYS A 166 1.53 6.70 -15.89
N TYR A 167 1.22 5.62 -15.15
CA TYR A 167 -0.09 5.46 -14.49
C TYR A 167 -0.29 6.51 -13.38
N ASN A 168 0.78 6.92 -12.72
CA ASN A 168 0.75 7.89 -11.62
C ASN A 168 0.75 9.35 -12.10
N CYS A 169 1.16 9.63 -13.35
CA CYS A 169 1.09 10.96 -13.97
C CYS A 169 -0.32 11.35 -14.35
#